data_4b29c0f2d4c779ebccefd80112c0fe56
#
_entry.id   4b29c0f2d4c779ebccefd80112c0fe56
#
_cell.length_a   1.000
_cell.length_b   1.000
_cell.length_c   1.000
_cell.angle_alpha   90.00
_cell.angle_beta   90.00
_cell.angle_gamma   90.00
#
_symmetry.space_group_name_H-M   'P 1'
#
loop_
_entity.id
_entity.type
_entity.pdbx_description
1 polymer ?
#
loop_
_entity_poly.entity_id
_entity_poly.type
_entity_poly.pdbx_seq_one_letter_code
_entity_poly.pdbx_strand_id
1 'polypeptide(L)'
;MFLFIDNYDSFSWNLVQAFYALGRKPVVHANDDPRILELAASPELEAVCISPGPSHPRNAGLCLEFLKRLPASVPVLGVCLGHQLLGYFAGAEVSRAPYVMHGKSSDIIHDGAGLFAGLPNPMTVGRYHSLVVQSKEDEPNPRFTVTSRGPEGEVMA
;
A
#
# COMPACT_ATOMS: atom_id res chain seq x y z
N MET A 1 -11.07 -13.26 -9.17
CA MET A 1 -11.42 -12.80 -7.79
C MET A 1 -10.54 -11.63 -7.39
N PHE A 2 -11.11 -10.58 -6.77
CA PHE A 2 -10.36 -9.46 -6.19
C PHE A 2 -10.36 -9.59 -4.66
N LEU A 3 -9.17 -9.73 -4.05
CA LEU A 3 -9.00 -9.88 -2.59
C LEU A 3 -8.68 -8.54 -1.94
N PHE A 4 -9.34 -8.23 -0.84
CA PHE A 4 -9.02 -7.10 0.04
C PHE A 4 -8.57 -7.63 1.40
N ILE A 5 -7.34 -7.36 1.79
CA ILE A 5 -6.80 -7.75 3.11
C ILE A 5 -6.94 -6.56 4.06
N ASP A 6 -7.75 -6.73 5.09
CA ASP A 6 -8.02 -5.71 6.11
C ASP A 6 -7.04 -5.84 7.28
N ASN A 7 -6.27 -4.78 7.52
CA ASN A 7 -5.35 -4.66 8.64
C ASN A 7 -6.02 -4.04 9.89
N TYR A 8 -7.32 -4.25 10.06
CA TYR A 8 -8.09 -3.71 11.19
C TYR A 8 -8.08 -2.17 11.25
N ASP A 9 -8.17 -1.53 10.09
CA ASP A 9 -8.22 -0.09 9.98
C ASP A 9 -9.66 0.44 9.88
N SER A 10 -9.94 1.55 10.54
CA SER A 10 -11.27 2.17 10.52
C SER A 10 -11.69 2.69 9.14
N PHE A 11 -10.74 2.92 8.22
CA PHE A 11 -10.98 3.37 6.84
C PHE A 11 -11.06 2.23 5.82
N SER A 12 -10.80 0.98 6.19
CA SER A 12 -10.85 -0.16 5.27
C SER A 12 -12.16 -0.23 4.49
N TRP A 13 -13.28 -0.05 5.18
CA TRP A 13 -14.60 -0.10 4.55
C TRP A 13 -14.88 1.07 3.60
N ASN A 14 -14.26 2.24 3.81
CA ASN A 14 -14.33 3.35 2.84
C ASN A 14 -13.65 2.97 1.52
N LEU A 15 -12.50 2.29 1.58
CA LEU A 15 -11.83 1.76 0.38
C LEU A 15 -12.67 0.68 -0.31
N VAL A 16 -13.24 -0.25 0.47
CA VAL A 16 -14.15 -1.28 -0.06
C VAL A 16 -15.33 -0.63 -0.78
N GLN A 17 -15.95 0.41 -0.20
CA GLN A 17 -17.04 1.15 -0.86
C GLN A 17 -16.57 1.86 -2.14
N ALA A 18 -15.37 2.42 -2.16
CA ALA A 18 -14.82 3.02 -3.36
C ALA A 18 -14.64 1.98 -4.49
N PHE A 19 -14.19 0.76 -4.17
CA PHE A 19 -14.13 -0.32 -5.15
C PHE A 19 -15.52 -0.74 -5.65
N TYR A 20 -16.52 -0.82 -4.78
CA TYR A 20 -17.90 -1.08 -5.20
C TYR A 20 -18.43 -0.01 -6.16
N ALA A 21 -18.14 1.27 -5.91
CA ALA A 21 -18.52 2.36 -6.79
C ALA A 21 -17.88 2.26 -8.19
N LEU A 22 -16.71 1.63 -8.28
CA LEU A 22 -16.01 1.31 -9.53
C LEU A 22 -16.46 -0.02 -10.16
N GLY A 23 -17.52 -0.65 -9.64
CA GLY A 23 -18.01 -1.94 -10.12
C GLY A 23 -17.13 -3.15 -9.73
N ARG A 24 -16.17 -2.97 -8.83
CA ARG A 24 -15.32 -4.03 -8.31
C ARG A 24 -15.83 -4.51 -6.96
N LYS A 25 -15.97 -5.81 -6.80
CA LYS A 25 -16.50 -6.43 -5.57
C LYS A 25 -15.41 -7.24 -4.88
N PRO A 26 -14.64 -6.64 -3.96
CA PRO A 26 -13.60 -7.38 -3.26
C PRO A 26 -14.19 -8.42 -2.29
N VAL A 27 -13.52 -9.56 -2.20
CA VAL A 27 -13.67 -10.50 -1.08
C VAL A 27 -12.77 -9.99 0.05
N VAL A 28 -13.34 -9.69 1.21
CA VAL A 28 -12.64 -9.09 2.34
C VAL A 28 -12.26 -10.16 3.36
N HIS A 29 -10.97 -10.23 3.71
CA HIS A 29 -10.46 -11.04 4.81
C HIS A 29 -9.58 -10.21 5.72
N ALA A 30 -9.58 -10.50 7.02
CA ALA A 30 -8.65 -9.91 7.95
C ALA A 30 -7.21 -10.42 7.71
N ASN A 31 -6.23 -9.63 8.09
CA ASN A 31 -4.82 -9.94 7.87
C ASN A 31 -4.29 -11.15 8.65
N ASP A 32 -5.02 -11.62 9.64
CA ASP A 32 -4.71 -12.80 10.46
C ASP A 32 -5.59 -14.02 10.11
N ASP A 33 -6.48 -13.88 9.14
CA ASP A 33 -7.29 -14.99 8.63
C ASP A 33 -6.42 -15.95 7.81
N PRO A 34 -6.25 -17.21 8.21
CA PRO A 34 -5.38 -18.15 7.51
C PRO A 34 -5.82 -18.45 6.06
N ARG A 35 -7.09 -18.20 5.73
CA ARG A 35 -7.60 -18.37 4.36
C ARG A 35 -6.89 -17.49 3.34
N ILE A 36 -6.33 -16.33 3.74
CA ILE A 36 -5.56 -15.51 2.80
C ILE A 36 -4.36 -16.27 2.23
N LEU A 37 -3.74 -17.16 3.00
CA LEU A 37 -2.58 -17.93 2.54
C LEU A 37 -2.96 -19.01 1.50
N GLU A 38 -4.17 -19.53 1.58
CA GLU A 38 -4.73 -20.44 0.57
C GLU A 38 -5.10 -19.67 -0.69
N LEU A 39 -5.71 -18.49 -0.53
CA LEU A 39 -6.10 -17.60 -1.61
C LEU A 39 -4.90 -17.07 -2.41
N ALA A 40 -3.73 -16.90 -1.78
CA ALA A 40 -2.51 -16.47 -2.46
C ALA A 40 -2.11 -17.39 -3.63
N ALA A 41 -2.40 -18.69 -3.53
CA ALA A 41 -2.11 -19.67 -4.56
C ALA A 41 -3.31 -19.96 -5.49
N SER A 42 -4.44 -19.28 -5.30
CA SER A 42 -5.63 -19.53 -6.10
C SER A 42 -5.47 -19.02 -7.54
N PRO A 43 -5.75 -19.83 -8.55
CA PRO A 43 -5.72 -19.40 -9.94
C PRO A 43 -6.82 -18.36 -10.28
N GLU A 44 -7.81 -18.22 -9.41
CA GLU A 44 -8.88 -17.22 -9.57
C GLU A 44 -8.50 -15.84 -9.03
N LEU A 45 -7.35 -15.71 -8.33
CA LEU A 45 -6.92 -14.44 -7.77
C LEU A 45 -6.38 -13.52 -8.86
N GLU A 46 -7.12 -12.45 -9.13
CA GLU A 46 -6.80 -11.49 -10.20
C GLU A 46 -6.07 -10.24 -9.71
N ALA A 47 -6.38 -9.81 -8.49
CA ALA A 47 -5.80 -8.61 -7.89
C ALA A 47 -5.94 -8.63 -6.37
N VAL A 48 -5.08 -7.88 -5.69
CA VAL A 48 -5.09 -7.73 -4.24
C VAL A 48 -5.03 -6.26 -3.86
N CYS A 49 -5.80 -5.87 -2.84
CA CYS A 49 -5.59 -4.61 -2.12
C CYS A 49 -5.23 -4.92 -0.66
N ILE A 50 -4.16 -4.32 -0.17
CA ILE A 50 -3.77 -4.39 1.26
C ILE A 50 -4.06 -3.04 1.88
N SER A 51 -4.90 -3.03 2.91
CA SER A 51 -5.46 -1.82 3.52
C SER A 51 -4.45 -1.02 4.35
N PRO A 52 -4.80 0.23 4.72
CA PRO A 52 -4.24 0.88 5.89
C PRO A 52 -4.32 0.00 7.12
N GLY A 53 -3.58 0.36 8.15
CA GLY A 53 -3.62 -0.32 9.44
C GLY A 53 -2.67 0.29 10.45
N PRO A 54 -2.76 -0.11 11.71
CA PRO A 54 -1.88 0.34 12.77
C PRO A 54 -0.52 -0.34 12.74
N SER A 55 0.43 0.22 13.49
CA SER A 55 1.73 -0.39 13.77
C SER A 55 2.70 -0.42 12.58
N HIS A 56 3.69 -1.27 12.68
CA HIS A 56 4.77 -1.45 11.69
C HIS A 56 4.45 -2.62 10.75
N PRO A 57 4.85 -2.59 9.46
CA PRO A 57 4.60 -3.68 8.50
C PRO A 57 4.97 -5.09 8.99
N ARG A 58 6.03 -5.22 9.80
CA ARG A 58 6.42 -6.51 10.39
C ARG A 58 5.35 -7.16 11.26
N ASN A 59 4.40 -6.35 11.75
CA ASN A 59 3.32 -6.76 12.64
C ASN A 59 1.96 -6.85 11.92
N ALA A 60 1.95 -6.86 10.57
CA ALA A 60 0.74 -6.92 9.76
C ALA A 60 0.23 -8.37 9.57
N GLY A 61 0.10 -9.11 10.66
CA GLY A 61 -0.44 -10.46 10.65
C GLY A 61 0.26 -11.39 9.64
N LEU A 62 -0.52 -12.03 8.79
CA LEU A 62 -0.04 -12.96 7.76
C LEU A 62 0.37 -12.30 6.44
N CYS A 63 0.29 -10.96 6.33
CA CYS A 63 0.51 -10.27 5.05
C CYS A 63 1.89 -10.53 4.43
N LEU A 64 2.97 -10.60 5.23
CA LEU A 64 4.30 -10.91 4.69
C LEU A 64 4.40 -12.35 4.16
N GLU A 65 3.77 -13.29 4.85
CA GLU A 65 3.73 -14.68 4.40
C GLU A 65 2.84 -14.83 3.15
N PHE A 66 1.74 -14.10 3.10
CA PHE A 66 0.89 -13.99 1.92
C PHE A 66 1.69 -13.51 0.70
N LEU A 67 2.44 -12.39 0.83
CA LEU A 67 3.24 -11.84 -0.28
C LEU A 67 4.33 -12.79 -0.77
N LYS A 68 4.91 -13.63 0.11
CA LYS A 68 5.89 -14.66 -0.30
C LYS A 68 5.27 -15.75 -1.16
N ARG A 69 3.99 -16.05 -0.98
CA ARG A 69 3.26 -17.09 -1.72
C ARG A 69 2.61 -16.57 -3.00
N LEU A 70 2.41 -15.25 -3.07
CA LEU A 70 1.69 -14.62 -4.18
C LEU A 70 2.50 -14.70 -5.47
N PRO A 71 1.92 -15.18 -6.59
CA PRO A 71 2.57 -15.11 -7.89
C PRO A 71 2.87 -13.67 -8.30
N ALA A 72 4.05 -13.43 -8.88
CA ALA A 72 4.47 -12.09 -9.32
C ALA A 72 3.56 -11.48 -10.41
N SER A 73 2.74 -12.27 -11.06
CA SER A 73 1.78 -11.82 -12.06
C SER A 73 0.52 -11.18 -11.47
N VAL A 74 0.25 -11.38 -10.17
CA VAL A 74 -0.93 -10.81 -9.52
C VAL A 74 -0.61 -9.40 -9.03
N PRO A 75 -1.30 -8.37 -9.53
CA PRO A 75 -1.08 -6.99 -9.10
C PRO A 75 -1.56 -6.77 -7.67
N VAL A 76 -0.78 -5.98 -6.92
CA VAL A 76 -1.08 -5.61 -5.53
C VAL A 76 -1.10 -4.11 -5.38
N LEU A 77 -2.20 -3.57 -4.86
CA LEU A 77 -2.31 -2.19 -4.40
C LEU A 77 -2.11 -2.16 -2.88
N GLY A 78 -1.08 -1.47 -2.41
CA GLY A 78 -0.89 -1.19 -0.99
C GLY A 78 -1.30 0.23 -0.63
N VAL A 79 -2.12 0.41 0.40
CA VAL A 79 -2.54 1.73 0.88
C VAL A 79 -2.02 1.93 2.30
N CYS A 80 -1.30 3.02 2.56
CA CYS A 80 -0.71 3.38 3.85
C CYS A 80 0.17 2.23 4.42
N LEU A 81 -0.31 1.48 5.42
CA LEU A 81 0.40 0.30 5.93
C LEU A 81 0.67 -0.71 4.82
N GLY A 82 -0.28 -0.93 3.91
CA GLY A 82 -0.10 -1.80 2.76
C GLY A 82 1.03 -1.34 1.83
N HIS A 83 1.15 -0.03 1.56
CA HIS A 83 2.28 0.54 0.81
C HIS A 83 3.61 0.32 1.54
N GLN A 84 3.64 0.59 2.85
CA GLN A 84 4.83 0.36 3.68
C GLN A 84 5.22 -1.12 3.71
N LEU A 85 4.23 -2.02 3.72
CA LEU A 85 4.44 -3.47 3.67
C LEU A 85 5.11 -3.91 2.37
N LEU A 86 4.68 -3.37 1.22
CA LEU A 86 5.30 -3.65 -0.07
C LEU A 86 6.75 -3.15 -0.11
N GLY A 87 7.02 -1.94 0.36
CA GLY A 87 8.38 -1.42 0.50
C GLY A 87 9.25 -2.28 1.42
N TYR A 88 8.72 -2.68 2.57
CA TYR A 88 9.40 -3.56 3.53
C TYR A 88 9.68 -4.95 2.93
N PHE A 89 8.71 -5.52 2.22
CA PHE A 89 8.87 -6.79 1.51
C PHE A 89 9.93 -6.72 0.41
N ALA A 90 10.05 -5.55 -0.24
CA ALA A 90 11.11 -5.28 -1.21
C ALA A 90 12.49 -4.98 -0.55
N GLY A 91 12.59 -5.04 0.77
CA GLY A 91 13.84 -4.87 1.50
C GLY A 91 14.16 -3.43 1.89
N ALA A 92 13.23 -2.49 1.73
CA ALA A 92 13.41 -1.14 2.24
C ALA A 92 13.23 -1.10 3.77
N GLU A 93 13.95 -0.17 4.40
CA GLU A 93 13.66 0.20 5.78
C GLU A 93 12.33 0.95 5.85
N VAL A 94 11.53 0.66 6.87
CA VAL A 94 10.34 1.45 7.21
C VAL A 94 10.56 2.01 8.60
N SER A 95 10.63 3.31 8.70
CA SER A 95 10.94 4.01 9.95
C SER A 95 10.07 5.25 10.13
N ARG A 96 10.22 5.93 11.26
CA ARG A 96 9.44 7.12 11.57
C ARG A 96 9.66 8.21 10.53
N ALA A 97 8.56 8.82 10.09
CA ALA A 97 8.60 10.04 9.29
C ALA A 97 9.28 11.18 10.08
N PRO A 98 10.03 12.07 9.42
CA PRO A 98 10.59 13.26 10.07
C PRO A 98 9.50 14.10 10.76
N TYR A 99 8.32 14.15 10.14
CA TYR A 99 7.14 14.83 10.65
C TYR A 99 5.95 13.86 10.66
N VAL A 100 5.33 13.72 11.84
CA VAL A 100 4.08 12.94 11.95
C VAL A 100 2.95 13.73 11.31
N MET A 101 2.30 13.11 10.31
CA MET A 101 1.17 13.69 9.61
C MET A 101 -0.11 12.97 10.02
N HIS A 102 -1.07 13.73 10.56
CA HIS A 102 -2.37 13.18 10.92
C HIS A 102 -3.47 14.20 10.60
N GLY A 103 -4.27 13.90 9.59
CA GLY A 103 -5.36 14.79 9.15
C GLY A 103 -4.89 16.08 8.49
N LYS A 104 -3.67 16.10 7.94
CA LYS A 104 -3.12 17.25 7.19
C LYS A 104 -3.08 16.93 5.71
N SER A 105 -3.22 17.94 4.88
CA SER A 105 -3.00 17.85 3.45
C SER A 105 -1.57 18.27 3.09
N SER A 106 -1.04 17.71 2.01
CA SER A 106 0.23 18.12 1.40
C SER A 106 0.14 17.95 -0.10
N ASP A 107 0.88 18.77 -0.82
CA ASP A 107 1.05 18.59 -2.25
C ASP A 107 2.19 17.61 -2.49
N ILE A 108 1.90 16.55 -3.23
CA ILE A 108 2.90 15.57 -3.65
C ILE A 108 3.25 15.78 -5.12
N ILE A 109 4.50 15.44 -5.46
CA ILE A 109 4.97 15.39 -6.84
C ILE A 109 5.05 13.94 -7.28
N HIS A 110 4.63 13.65 -8.49
CA HIS A 110 4.64 12.30 -9.05
C HIS A 110 5.13 12.28 -10.51
N ASP A 111 5.45 11.11 -11.03
CA ASP A 111 5.98 10.93 -12.38
C ASP A 111 4.93 11.02 -13.51
N GLY A 112 3.64 11.08 -13.17
CA GLY A 112 2.52 11.12 -14.12
C GLY A 112 2.24 9.81 -14.82
N ALA A 113 2.87 8.72 -14.41
CA ALA A 113 2.71 7.39 -15.01
C ALA A 113 1.91 6.44 -14.09
N GLY A 114 1.53 5.27 -14.61
CA GLY A 114 0.87 4.22 -13.84
C GLY A 114 -0.36 4.70 -13.09
N LEU A 115 -0.33 4.63 -11.76
CA LEU A 115 -1.42 5.08 -10.88
C LEU A 115 -1.70 6.59 -10.99
N PHE A 116 -0.73 7.38 -11.43
CA PHE A 116 -0.84 8.83 -11.51
C PHE A 116 -1.17 9.36 -12.90
N ALA A 117 -1.38 8.46 -13.87
CA ALA A 117 -1.70 8.86 -15.24
C ALA A 117 -2.99 9.70 -15.30
N GLY A 118 -2.89 10.92 -15.84
CA GLY A 118 -4.02 11.84 -15.96
C GLY A 118 -4.41 12.59 -14.69
N LEU A 119 -3.69 12.40 -13.56
CA LEU A 119 -3.91 13.15 -12.34
C LEU A 119 -3.16 14.49 -12.34
N PRO A 120 -3.62 15.50 -11.59
CA PRO A 120 -2.91 16.78 -11.43
C PRO A 120 -1.52 16.57 -10.83
N ASN A 121 -0.54 17.36 -11.26
CA ASN A 121 0.82 17.35 -10.69
C ASN A 121 1.30 18.79 -10.49
N PRO A 122 1.48 19.27 -9.25
CA PRO A 122 1.32 18.53 -7.99
C PRO A 122 -0.12 18.12 -7.69
N MET A 123 -0.27 17.08 -6.85
CA MET A 123 -1.57 16.59 -6.38
C MET A 123 -1.69 16.75 -4.86
N THR A 124 -2.76 17.40 -4.40
CA THR A 124 -3.04 17.53 -2.97
C THR A 124 -3.63 16.25 -2.42
N VAL A 125 -3.00 15.67 -1.39
CA VAL A 125 -3.43 14.43 -0.73
C VAL A 125 -3.60 14.61 0.77
N GLY A 126 -4.54 13.88 1.37
CA GLY A 126 -4.66 13.76 2.82
C GLY A 126 -3.62 12.77 3.37
N ARG A 127 -2.95 13.16 4.45
CA ARG A 127 -1.89 12.36 5.07
C ARG A 127 -2.27 11.96 6.49
N TYR A 128 -2.09 10.65 6.78
CA TYR A 128 -2.44 10.02 8.07
C TYR A 128 -1.37 9.01 8.52
N HIS A 129 -0.08 9.28 8.23
CA HIS A 129 0.98 8.33 8.51
C HIS A 129 2.06 8.90 9.43
N SER A 130 2.62 8.04 10.25
CA SER A 130 3.78 8.31 11.11
C SER A 130 5.04 7.53 10.69
N LEU A 131 4.89 6.60 9.76
CA LEU A 131 5.98 5.82 9.18
C LEU A 131 6.11 6.12 7.69
N VAL A 132 7.33 5.96 7.17
CA VAL A 132 7.66 6.10 5.74
C VAL A 132 8.58 4.99 5.29
N VAL A 133 8.48 4.63 4.02
CA VAL A 133 9.44 3.78 3.32
C VAL A 133 10.68 4.62 3.03
N GLN A 134 11.85 4.15 3.45
CA GLN A 134 13.12 4.84 3.19
C GLN A 134 13.62 4.47 1.78
N SER A 135 13.88 5.48 0.98
CA SER A 135 14.57 5.34 -0.31
C SER A 135 15.23 6.66 -0.65
N LYS A 136 16.55 6.65 -0.74
CA LYS A 136 17.35 7.80 -1.15
C LYS A 136 17.35 7.91 -2.67
N GLU A 137 17.48 9.13 -3.19
CA GLU A 137 17.55 9.35 -4.64
C GLU A 137 18.87 8.87 -5.22
N ASP A 138 19.96 9.02 -4.48
CA ASP A 138 21.32 8.62 -4.85
C ASP A 138 21.61 7.12 -4.63
N GLU A 139 20.79 6.44 -3.85
CA GLU A 139 20.88 4.99 -3.56
C GLU A 139 19.52 4.32 -3.79
N PRO A 140 19.01 4.25 -5.03
CA PRO A 140 17.68 3.69 -5.28
C PRO A 140 17.65 2.18 -5.00
N ASN A 141 16.53 1.73 -4.42
CA ASN A 141 16.32 0.30 -4.21
C ASN A 141 16.09 -0.39 -5.58
N PRO A 142 16.85 -1.43 -5.93
CA PRO A 142 16.72 -2.09 -7.23
C PRO A 142 15.41 -2.88 -7.40
N ARG A 143 14.63 -3.07 -6.34
CA ARG A 143 13.41 -3.89 -6.33
C ARG A 143 12.12 -3.10 -6.48
N PHE A 144 12.18 -1.77 -6.42
CA PHE A 144 11.04 -0.90 -6.68
C PHE A 144 11.46 0.47 -7.21
N THR A 145 10.54 1.17 -7.83
CA THR A 145 10.71 2.55 -8.30
C THR A 145 9.86 3.48 -7.46
N VAL A 146 10.45 4.57 -6.99
CA VAL A 146 9.69 5.64 -6.33
C VAL A 146 9.04 6.49 -7.42
N THR A 147 7.71 6.57 -7.40
CA THR A 147 6.91 7.30 -8.38
C THR A 147 6.31 8.59 -7.84
N SER A 148 6.34 8.78 -6.51
CA SER A 148 5.86 9.99 -5.86
C SER A 148 6.62 10.30 -4.57
N ARG A 149 6.84 11.61 -4.34
CA ARG A 149 7.42 12.13 -3.11
C ARG A 149 6.60 13.27 -2.54
N GLY A 150 6.62 13.38 -1.23
CA GLY A 150 6.08 14.52 -0.49
C GLY A 150 7.06 15.71 -0.44
N PRO A 151 6.63 16.82 0.16
CA PRO A 151 7.41 18.06 0.19
C PRO A 151 8.74 17.97 0.96
N GLU A 152 8.87 17.03 1.88
CA GLU A 152 10.12 16.77 2.63
C GLU A 152 10.95 15.64 2.00
N GLY A 153 10.61 15.20 0.78
CA GLY A 153 11.31 14.15 0.04
C GLY A 153 10.92 12.72 0.43
N GLU A 154 9.97 12.57 1.35
CA GLU A 154 9.49 11.26 1.77
C GLU A 154 8.78 10.49 0.64
N VAL A 155 8.96 9.18 0.60
CA VAL A 155 8.32 8.30 -0.37
C VAL A 155 6.82 8.24 -0.11
N MET A 156 6.02 8.59 -1.13
CA MET A 156 4.56 8.57 -1.07
C MET A 156 3.96 7.48 -1.98
N ALA A 157 4.68 7.07 -3.03
CA ALA A 157 4.35 5.90 -3.87
C ALA A 157 5.60 5.36 -4.56
#